data_e159ede89bce82ac300375358540bcd6
#
_entry.id   e159ede89bce82ac300375358540bcd6
#
_cell.length_a   1.000
_cell.length_b   1.000
_cell.length_c   1.000
_cell.angle_alpha   90.00
_cell.angle_beta   90.00
_cell.angle_gamma   90.00
#
_symmetry.space_group_name_H-M   'P 1'
#
loop_
_entity.id
_entity.type
_entity.pdbx_description
1 polymer ?
#
loop_
_entity_poly.entity_id
_entity_poly.type
_entity_poly.pdbx_seq_one_letter_code
_entity_poly.pdbx_strand_id
1 'polypeptide(L)'
;MLAFSDILCYDDNTCIKKVMVMGKKATEEKIALLFEGILTLRTMEDCENFFGDLCTKTELREMSKRLFAAKLISDGAKYADIVEQTGLSTATITRVNGCLRDGNDGYVQVLDRLFDKKSDQ
;
A
#
# COMPACT_ATOMS: atom_id res chain seq x y z
N MET A 1 13.85 6.81 21.49
CA MET A 1 13.20 7.17 21.16
C MET A 1 12.21 8.04 21.60
N LEU A 2 12.53 8.78 22.38
CA LEU A 2 11.72 9.69 22.75
C LEU A 2 11.22 10.39 21.61
N ALA A 3 12.01 10.60 20.67
CA ALA A 3 11.59 11.31 19.54
C ALA A 3 10.38 10.64 18.95
N PHE A 4 10.39 9.35 18.95
CA PHE A 4 9.30 8.66 18.41
C PHE A 4 8.08 8.91 19.25
N SER A 5 8.22 8.84 20.52
CA SER A 5 7.15 9.05 21.39
C SER A 5 6.66 10.45 21.27
N ASP A 6 7.59 11.38 21.19
CA ASP A 6 7.22 12.73 21.10
C ASP A 6 6.45 13.03 19.87
N ILE A 7 6.84 12.44 18.79
CA ILE A 7 6.17 12.67 17.57
C ILE A 7 4.76 12.21 17.67
N LEU A 8 4.55 11.09 18.24
CA LEU A 8 3.24 10.60 18.37
C LEU A 8 2.40 11.51 19.23
N CYS A 9 3.00 12.02 20.24
CA CYS A 9 2.25 12.85 21.08
C CYS A 9 1.92 14.11 20.42
N TYR A 10 2.87 14.61 19.69
CA TYR A 10 2.71 15.84 19.21
C TYR A 10 1.56 15.91 18.28
N ASP A 11 1.23 14.92 17.64
CA ASP A 11 0.19 15.01 16.77
C ASP A 11 -0.99 14.94 17.46
N ASP A 12 -0.91 15.06 18.55
CA ASP A 12 -1.91 15.19 19.29
C ASP A 12 -2.86 14.38 19.03
N ASN A 13 -2.96 13.75 19.47
CA ASN A 13 -3.97 13.04 19.45
C ASN A 13 -4.21 12.46 18.35
N THR A 14 -3.57 12.34 17.68
CA THR A 14 -3.92 11.82 16.58
C THR A 14 -4.28 10.43 16.66
N CYS A 15 -4.30 9.69 15.65
CA CYS A 15 -4.76 8.34 15.61
C CYS A 15 -4.12 7.45 16.60
N ILE A 16 -2.91 7.65 16.89
CA ILE A 16 -2.21 6.81 17.82
C ILE A 16 -2.90 6.80 19.16
N LYS A 17 -3.19 7.93 19.69
CA LYS A 17 -3.81 7.98 20.92
C LYS A 17 -5.13 7.35 20.91
N LYS A 18 -5.89 7.51 19.89
CA LYS A 18 -7.14 6.93 19.85
C LYS A 18 -7.10 5.49 19.85
N VAL A 19 -6.20 4.89 19.17
CA VAL A 19 -6.18 3.49 19.08
C VAL A 19 -5.58 2.74 20.17
N MET A 20 -5.03 3.35 21.12
CA MET A 20 -4.45 2.61 22.18
C MET A 20 -5.41 2.27 23.25
N VAL A 21 -6.61 2.18 23.02
CA VAL A 21 -7.55 1.97 24.05
C VAL A 21 -8.00 0.60 24.27
N MET A 22 -8.29 -0.20 23.31
CA MET A 22 -8.73 -1.49 23.52
C MET A 22 -8.17 -2.46 22.62
N GLY A 23 -8.32 -3.69 22.86
CA GLY A 23 -7.70 -4.75 22.12
C GLY A 23 -7.87 -4.64 20.64
N LYS A 24 -9.10 -4.47 20.21
CA LYS A 24 -9.34 -4.40 18.82
C LYS A 24 -8.69 -3.18 18.27
N LYS A 25 -8.69 -2.11 19.00
CA LYS A 25 -8.09 -0.90 18.53
C LYS A 25 -6.58 -0.98 18.57
N ALA A 26 -6.04 -1.84 19.40
CA ALA A 26 -4.60 -1.98 19.43
C ALA A 26 -4.09 -2.47 18.08
N THR A 27 -4.89 -3.27 17.37
CA THR A 27 -4.47 -3.72 16.06
C THR A 27 -4.55 -2.55 15.10
N GLU A 28 -5.57 -1.74 15.20
CA GLU A 28 -5.72 -0.59 14.33
C GLU A 28 -4.61 0.41 14.59
N GLU A 29 -4.16 0.48 15.83
CA GLU A 29 -3.08 1.38 16.14
C GLU A 29 -1.80 0.94 15.45
N LYS A 30 -1.55 -0.37 15.41
CA LYS A 30 -0.36 -0.85 14.74
C LYS A 30 -0.42 -0.59 13.25
N ILE A 31 -1.60 -0.73 12.67
CA ILE A 31 -1.75 -0.44 11.25
C ILE A 31 -1.54 1.04 11.00
N ALA A 32 -2.07 1.88 11.89
CA ALA A 32 -1.89 3.32 11.75
C ALA A 32 -0.42 3.69 11.83
N LEU A 33 0.30 3.06 12.73
CA LEU A 33 1.72 3.32 12.87
C LEU A 33 2.45 2.94 11.59
N LEU A 34 2.08 1.81 10.99
CA LEU A 34 2.69 1.39 9.75
C LEU A 34 2.44 2.43 8.66
N PHE A 35 1.21 2.90 8.54
CA PHE A 35 0.90 3.86 7.51
C PHE A 35 1.64 5.18 7.73
N GLU A 36 1.75 5.60 8.98
CA GLU A 36 2.49 6.81 9.24
C GLU A 36 3.96 6.64 8.91
N GLY A 37 4.49 5.44 9.19
CA GLY A 37 5.86 5.16 8.82
C GLY A 37 6.06 5.23 7.31
N ILE A 38 5.12 4.66 6.57
CA ILE A 38 5.22 4.70 5.11
C ILE A 38 5.18 6.15 4.62
N LEU A 39 4.38 6.99 5.27
CA LEU A 39 4.27 8.38 4.82
C LEU A 39 5.53 9.19 5.06
N THR A 40 6.48 8.67 5.82
CA THR A 40 7.73 9.38 6.02
C THR A 40 8.75 9.07 4.93
N LEU A 41 8.46 8.06 4.09
CA LEU A 41 9.41 7.68 3.06
C LEU A 41 9.42 8.74 1.96
N ARG A 42 10.59 9.11 1.50
CA ARG A 42 10.69 10.15 0.49
C ARG A 42 11.41 9.74 -0.77
N THR A 43 12.25 8.73 -0.69
CA THR A 43 13.04 8.32 -1.84
C THR A 43 12.85 6.85 -2.09
N MET A 44 13.28 6.42 -3.26
CA MET A 44 13.22 5.01 -3.60
C MET A 44 14.09 4.23 -2.62
N GLU A 45 15.22 4.79 -2.25
CA GLU A 45 16.12 4.12 -1.33
C GLU A 45 15.45 3.96 0.04
N ASP A 46 14.71 4.97 0.49
CA ASP A 46 13.98 4.86 1.74
C ASP A 46 13.00 3.69 1.67
N CYS A 47 12.31 3.55 0.55
CA CYS A 47 11.35 2.47 0.39
C CYS A 47 12.05 1.12 0.39
N GLU A 48 13.16 1.02 -0.32
CA GLU A 48 13.89 -0.24 -0.38
C GLU A 48 14.37 -0.66 1.00
N ASN A 49 14.89 0.29 1.75
CA ASN A 49 15.38 -0.02 3.08
C ASN A 49 14.25 -0.39 4.03
N PHE A 50 13.19 0.39 4.02
CA PHE A 50 12.10 0.14 4.95
C PHE A 50 11.39 -1.18 4.65
N PHE A 51 11.00 -1.38 3.40
CA PHE A 51 10.29 -2.61 3.06
C PHE A 51 11.21 -3.82 3.04
N GLY A 52 12.50 -3.60 2.83
CA GLY A 52 13.46 -4.68 2.93
C GLY A 52 13.55 -5.24 4.33
N ASP A 53 13.38 -4.38 5.33
CA ASP A 53 13.40 -4.82 6.72
C ASP A 53 12.02 -5.30 7.17
N LEU A 54 10.98 -4.66 6.70
CA LEU A 54 9.64 -4.95 7.17
C LEU A 54 9.04 -6.22 6.57
N CYS A 55 9.28 -6.47 5.32
CA CYS A 55 8.66 -7.56 4.60
C CYS A 55 9.65 -8.63 4.19
N THR A 56 9.17 -9.85 4.06
CA THR A 56 10.02 -10.87 3.46
C THR A 56 10.07 -10.59 1.96
N LYS A 57 11.04 -11.18 1.30
CA LYS A 57 11.16 -10.98 -0.14
C LYS A 57 9.93 -11.50 -0.86
N THR A 58 9.35 -12.60 -0.37
CA THR A 58 8.16 -13.14 -0.98
C THR A 58 6.98 -12.19 -0.82
N GLU A 59 6.83 -11.63 0.37
CA GLU A 59 5.74 -10.70 0.61
C GLU A 59 5.85 -9.48 -0.30
N LEU A 60 7.04 -8.94 -0.41
CA LEU A 60 7.23 -7.76 -1.24
C LEU A 60 6.97 -8.08 -2.69
N ARG A 61 7.42 -9.26 -3.12
CA ARG A 61 7.21 -9.67 -4.48
C ARG A 61 5.72 -9.82 -4.80
N GLU A 62 4.98 -10.43 -3.87
CA GLU A 62 3.56 -10.62 -4.10
C GLU A 62 2.80 -9.31 -4.13
N MET A 63 3.18 -8.37 -3.27
CA MET A 63 2.53 -7.07 -3.29
C MET A 63 2.81 -6.34 -4.60
N SER A 64 4.05 -6.44 -5.07
CA SER A 64 4.40 -5.75 -6.29
C SER A 64 3.66 -6.34 -7.49
N LYS A 65 3.45 -7.65 -7.48
CA LYS A 65 2.72 -8.27 -8.57
C LYS A 65 1.27 -7.80 -8.60
N ARG A 66 0.69 -7.62 -7.41
CA ARG A 66 -0.70 -7.16 -7.36
C ARG A 66 -0.83 -5.74 -7.89
N LEU A 67 0.12 -4.87 -7.57
CA LEU A 67 0.06 -3.51 -8.08
C LEU A 67 0.26 -3.51 -9.59
N PHE A 68 1.16 -4.33 -10.07
CA PHE A 68 1.40 -4.42 -11.51
C PHE A 68 0.17 -4.97 -12.21
N ALA A 69 -0.49 -5.97 -11.61
CA ALA A 69 -1.72 -6.52 -12.17
C ALA A 69 -2.80 -5.43 -12.25
N ALA A 70 -2.88 -4.58 -11.22
CA ALA A 70 -3.85 -3.50 -11.23
C ALA A 70 -3.58 -2.56 -12.41
N LYS A 71 -2.31 -2.29 -12.67
CA LYS A 71 -1.96 -1.44 -13.79
C LYS A 71 -2.36 -2.09 -15.11
N LEU A 72 -2.09 -3.38 -15.26
CA LEU A 72 -2.43 -4.08 -16.49
C LEU A 72 -3.95 -4.11 -16.71
N ILE A 73 -4.70 -4.32 -15.64
CA ILE A 73 -6.15 -4.32 -15.74
C ILE A 73 -6.65 -2.94 -16.17
N SER A 74 -6.07 -1.91 -15.57
CA SER A 74 -6.46 -0.55 -15.92
C SER A 74 -6.16 -0.25 -17.38
N ASP A 75 -5.15 -0.88 -17.93
CA ASP A 75 -4.79 -0.68 -19.32
C ASP A 75 -5.60 -1.56 -20.26
N GLY A 76 -6.49 -2.39 -19.73
CA GLY A 76 -7.32 -3.22 -20.57
C GLY A 76 -6.74 -4.56 -20.96
N ALA A 77 -5.71 -5.02 -20.28
CA ALA A 77 -5.09 -6.29 -20.62
C ALA A 77 -6.03 -7.44 -20.31
N LYS A 78 -5.87 -8.53 -21.04
CA LYS A 78 -6.69 -9.68 -20.81
C LYS A 78 -6.11 -10.51 -19.67
N TYR A 79 -6.97 -11.23 -18.98
CA TYR A 79 -6.53 -12.02 -17.83
C TYR A 79 -5.39 -12.99 -18.20
N ALA A 80 -5.48 -13.61 -19.37
CA ALA A 80 -4.43 -14.54 -19.75
C ALA A 80 -3.07 -13.86 -19.80
N ASP A 81 -3.04 -12.65 -20.31
CA ASP A 81 -1.79 -11.90 -20.40
C ASP A 81 -1.30 -11.51 -19.03
N ILE A 82 -2.22 -11.17 -18.14
CA ILE A 82 -1.85 -10.79 -16.79
C ILE A 82 -1.27 -11.98 -16.05
N VAL A 83 -1.88 -13.15 -16.21
CA VAL A 83 -1.37 -14.35 -15.60
C VAL A 83 0.05 -14.60 -16.09
N GLU A 84 0.26 -14.45 -17.38
CA GLU A 84 1.56 -14.72 -17.94
C GLU A 84 2.61 -13.73 -17.45
N GLN A 85 2.26 -12.49 -17.35
CA GLN A 85 3.24 -11.47 -16.94
C GLN A 85 3.48 -11.43 -15.44
N THR A 86 2.50 -11.82 -14.63
CA THR A 86 2.66 -11.69 -13.19
C THR A 86 2.83 -13.00 -12.46
N GLY A 87 2.32 -14.09 -13.04
CA GLY A 87 2.33 -15.37 -12.35
C GLY A 87 1.28 -15.47 -11.27
N LEU A 88 0.38 -14.49 -11.19
CA LEU A 88 -0.69 -14.56 -10.19
C LEU A 88 -1.80 -15.49 -10.67
N SER A 89 -2.55 -16.07 -9.73
CA SER A 89 -3.66 -16.90 -10.08
C SER A 89 -4.81 -16.04 -10.57
N THR A 90 -5.72 -16.62 -11.32
CA THR A 90 -6.85 -15.85 -11.81
C THR A 90 -7.71 -15.39 -10.65
N ALA A 91 -7.74 -16.15 -9.54
CA ALA A 91 -8.50 -15.72 -8.38
C ALA A 91 -7.93 -14.42 -7.82
N THR A 92 -6.61 -14.32 -7.74
CA THR A 92 -6.00 -13.12 -7.25
C THR A 92 -6.24 -11.94 -8.19
N ILE A 93 -6.15 -12.19 -9.49
CA ILE A 93 -6.40 -11.15 -10.47
C ILE A 93 -7.85 -10.67 -10.38
N THR A 94 -8.79 -11.60 -10.17
CA THR A 94 -10.18 -11.23 -10.03
C THR A 94 -10.36 -10.34 -8.79
N ARG A 95 -9.64 -10.67 -7.71
CA ARG A 95 -9.75 -9.86 -6.51
C ARG A 95 -9.19 -8.46 -6.75
N VAL A 96 -8.07 -8.35 -7.45
CA VAL A 96 -7.48 -7.04 -7.74
C VAL A 96 -8.46 -6.25 -8.61
N ASN A 97 -9.07 -6.90 -9.59
CA ASN A 97 -10.02 -6.24 -10.45
C ASN A 97 -11.23 -5.76 -9.64
N GLY A 98 -11.67 -6.57 -8.69
CA GLY A 98 -12.77 -6.16 -7.82
C GLY A 98 -12.42 -4.93 -7.02
N CYS A 99 -11.19 -4.85 -6.54
CA CYS A 99 -10.74 -3.68 -5.78
C CYS A 99 -10.69 -2.44 -6.66
N LEU A 100 -10.35 -2.61 -7.93
CA LEU A 100 -10.32 -1.47 -8.82
C LEU A 100 -11.71 -0.93 -9.07
N ARG A 101 -12.70 -1.81 -9.13
CA ARG A 101 -14.05 -1.36 -9.41
C ARG A 101 -14.83 -0.94 -8.18
N ASP A 102 -14.72 -1.72 -7.12
CA ASP A 102 -15.53 -1.49 -5.94
C ASP A 102 -14.76 -1.37 -4.64
N GLY A 103 -13.47 -1.19 -4.70
CA GLY A 103 -12.66 -1.13 -3.49
C GLY A 103 -12.60 0.26 -2.90
N ASN A 104 -11.51 0.56 -2.23
CA ASN A 104 -11.34 1.82 -1.55
C ASN A 104 -10.66 2.86 -2.43
N ASP A 105 -10.57 2.62 -3.71
CA ASP A 105 -9.92 3.50 -4.66
C ASP A 105 -8.41 3.64 -4.45
N GLY A 106 -7.83 2.80 -3.62
CA GLY A 106 -6.39 2.88 -3.37
C GLY A 106 -5.56 2.63 -4.61
N TYR A 107 -5.89 1.58 -5.36
CA TYR A 107 -5.16 1.32 -6.59
C TYR A 107 -5.37 2.46 -7.57
N VAL A 108 -6.61 2.93 -7.68
CA VAL A 108 -6.94 3.97 -8.64
C VAL A 108 -6.13 5.23 -8.35
N GLN A 109 -6.10 5.64 -7.11
CA GLN A 109 -5.37 6.85 -6.75
C GLN A 109 -3.87 6.74 -7.00
N VAL A 110 -3.31 5.60 -6.61
CA VAL A 110 -1.87 5.43 -6.78
C VAL A 110 -1.51 5.37 -8.26
N LEU A 111 -2.30 4.62 -9.04
CA LEU A 111 -1.99 4.49 -10.45
C LEU A 111 -2.17 5.83 -11.17
N ASP A 112 -3.16 6.62 -10.76
CA ASP A 112 -3.35 7.92 -11.35
C ASP A 112 -2.15 8.81 -11.07
N ARG A 113 -1.67 8.80 -9.85
CA ARG A 113 -0.53 9.63 -9.50
C ARG A 113 0.74 9.20 -10.20
N LEU A 114 0.87 7.89 -10.42
CA LEU A 114 2.06 7.39 -11.07
C LEU A 114 2.06 7.60 -12.59
N PHE A 115 0.90 7.44 -13.20
CA PHE A 115 0.85 7.38 -14.65
C PHE A 115 0.01 8.45 -15.34
N ASP A 116 -0.76 9.23 -14.60
CA ASP A 116 -1.57 10.22 -15.22
C ASP A 116 -0.77 11.47 -15.41
N LYS A 117 -0.08 11.55 -16.52
CA LYS A 117 0.75 12.68 -16.75
C LYS A 117 0.00 13.92 -17.14
N LYS A 118 -1.25 13.79 -17.40
CA LYS A 118 -1.98 14.97 -17.76
C LYS A 118 -2.16 15.87 -16.61
N SER A 119 -2.27 15.31 -15.43
CA SER A 119 -2.51 16.14 -14.30
C SER A 119 -1.29 16.93 -13.93
N ASP A 120 -0.18 16.64 -14.51
CA ASP A 120 1.00 17.37 -14.17
C ASP A 120 1.13 18.58 -15.03
N GLN A 121 0.30 18.75 -16.00
CA GLN A 121 0.43 19.87 -16.90
C GLN A 121 -0.31 21.10 -16.37
#